data_aa88b767ff4ea4fc38b8c01976cfce60
#
_entry.id   aa88b767ff4ea4fc38b8c01976cfce60
#
_cell.length_a   1.000
_cell.length_b   1.000
_cell.length_c   1.000
_cell.angle_alpha   90.00
_cell.angle_beta   90.00
_cell.angle_gamma   90.00
#
_symmetry.space_group_name_H-M   'P 1'
#
loop_
_entity.id
_entity.type
_entity.pdbx_description
1 polymer ?
#
loop_
_entity_poly.entity_id
_entity_poly.type
_entity_poly.pdbx_seq_one_letter_code
_entity_poly.pdbx_strand_id
1 'polypeptide(L)'
;AYHEPDSVSIEASGRNFLFPHPLPADAFDAVNLVRATPFIDDIVADFALNGVRAMELGAGTRTDLLTISLSATDVIGHQFGPDSRESHDQVLRVDRVVGAFLDSLYAIRDSSKVTIVLTADHAVGRIPELAAATVKPTPLRVTLDPLLPAIRATLRAAGVDTNAFVSEQNIVLLDRS
;
A
#
# COMPACT_ATOMS: atom_id res chain seq x y z
N ALA A 1 18.56 -9.95 11.29
CA ALA A 1 19.39 -8.94 10.59
C ALA A 1 18.87 -8.85 9.16
N TYR A 2 18.68 -7.64 8.65
CA TYR A 2 18.28 -7.40 7.26
C TYR A 2 19.44 -7.76 6.33
N HIS A 3 19.13 -8.43 5.23
CA HIS A 3 20.09 -8.81 4.20
C HIS A 3 19.97 -7.96 2.93
N GLU A 4 18.88 -7.23 2.83
CA GLU A 4 18.57 -6.36 1.71
C GLU A 4 19.52 -5.17 1.66
N PRO A 5 19.87 -4.69 0.45
CA PRO A 5 20.63 -3.44 0.30
C PRO A 5 19.85 -2.28 0.93
N ASP A 6 20.57 -1.31 1.49
CA ASP A 6 19.97 -0.14 2.12
C ASP A 6 20.06 1.12 1.24
N SER A 7 21.08 1.22 0.42
CA SER A 7 21.31 2.40 -0.41
C SER A 7 20.87 2.14 -1.85
N VAL A 8 19.54 2.10 -2.07
CA VAL A 8 18.95 1.87 -3.38
C VAL A 8 18.26 3.14 -3.87
N SER A 9 19.00 3.97 -4.58
CA SER A 9 18.61 5.34 -4.94
C SER A 9 17.36 5.46 -5.85
N ILE A 10 16.84 4.37 -6.39
CA ILE A 10 15.60 4.38 -7.17
C ILE A 10 14.35 4.23 -6.29
N GLU A 11 14.51 3.74 -5.08
CA GLU A 11 13.43 3.64 -4.09
C GLU A 11 12.92 5.01 -3.71
N ALA A 12 11.67 5.09 -3.32
CA ALA A 12 10.98 6.33 -2.94
C ALA A 12 11.22 7.51 -3.90
N SER A 13 11.41 7.23 -5.20
CA SER A 13 11.73 8.24 -6.22
C SER A 13 13.02 9.02 -5.91
N GLY A 14 14.00 8.38 -5.31
CA GLY A 14 15.29 8.96 -4.97
C GLY A 14 15.27 9.85 -3.72
N ARG A 15 14.21 9.80 -2.93
CA ARG A 15 14.06 10.62 -1.72
C ARG A 15 13.90 9.73 -0.49
N ASN A 16 14.70 10.00 0.56
CA ASN A 16 14.59 9.29 1.84
C ASN A 16 14.58 7.75 1.69
N PHE A 17 15.53 7.22 0.91
CA PHE A 17 15.65 5.79 0.59
C PHE A 17 16.62 5.03 1.52
N LEU A 18 17.06 5.65 2.61
CA LEU A 18 17.95 5.02 3.60
C LEU A 18 17.15 4.67 4.86
N PHE A 19 17.24 3.43 5.27
CA PHE A 19 16.61 2.94 6.49
C PHE A 19 17.55 3.12 7.71
N PRO A 20 17.08 3.55 8.89
CA PRO A 20 15.69 3.93 9.23
C PRO A 20 15.33 5.35 8.79
N HIS A 21 14.04 5.57 8.54
CA HIS A 21 13.52 6.88 8.14
C HIS A 21 13.27 7.77 9.34
N PRO A 22 13.94 8.93 9.47
CA PRO A 22 13.64 9.88 10.53
C PRO A 22 12.30 10.56 10.29
N LEU A 23 11.53 10.78 11.34
CA LEU A 23 10.33 11.60 11.25
C LEU A 23 10.70 13.06 10.99
N PRO A 24 10.01 13.75 10.08
CA PRO A 24 10.16 15.19 9.89
C PRO A 24 9.85 15.97 11.16
N ALA A 25 10.51 17.12 11.33
CA ALA A 25 10.22 18.02 12.46
C ALA A 25 8.88 18.76 12.30
N ASP A 26 8.44 18.99 11.06
CA ASP A 26 7.14 19.57 10.77
C ASP A 26 6.03 18.54 10.99
N ALA A 27 4.99 18.94 11.74
CA ALA A 27 3.91 18.04 12.13
C ALA A 27 3.06 17.54 10.95
N PHE A 28 2.85 18.40 9.92
CA PHE A 28 2.09 18.01 8.75
C PHE A 28 2.83 16.96 7.92
N ASP A 29 4.13 17.16 7.71
CA ASP A 29 4.99 16.22 7.00
C ASP A 29 5.14 14.91 7.79
N ALA A 30 5.25 15.00 9.14
CA ALA A 30 5.30 13.82 9.99
C ALA A 30 4.02 12.98 9.90
N VAL A 31 2.84 13.60 9.94
CA VAL A 31 1.55 12.89 9.78
C VAL A 31 1.43 12.24 8.40
N ASN A 32 1.87 12.93 7.35
CA ASN A 32 1.87 12.37 6.00
C ASN A 32 2.82 11.16 5.89
N LEU A 33 3.98 11.24 6.54
CA LEU A 33 4.92 10.12 6.55
C LEU A 33 4.39 8.92 7.33
N VAL A 34 3.71 9.13 8.46
CA VAL A 34 3.14 8.04 9.28
C VAL A 34 2.24 7.11 8.47
N ARG A 35 1.50 7.63 7.49
CA ARG A 35 0.68 6.83 6.57
C ARG A 35 1.48 5.82 5.73
N ALA A 36 2.77 6.08 5.54
CA ALA A 36 3.71 5.24 4.81
C ALA A 36 4.66 4.50 5.76
N THR A 37 4.24 4.27 6.98
CA THR A 37 5.01 3.56 8.00
C THR A 37 4.18 2.46 8.65
N PRO A 38 4.82 1.45 9.24
CA PRO A 38 4.12 0.39 9.99
C PRO A 38 3.20 0.89 11.10
N PHE A 39 3.46 2.07 11.66
CA PHE A 39 2.71 2.61 12.80
C PHE A 39 1.23 2.88 12.51
N ILE A 40 0.85 3.10 11.24
CA ILE A 40 -0.56 3.28 10.89
C ILE A 40 -1.36 1.99 11.12
N ASP A 41 -0.74 0.83 10.92
CA ASP A 41 -1.40 -0.46 11.11
C ASP A 41 -1.66 -0.73 12.59
N ASP A 42 -0.77 -0.31 13.50
CA ASP A 42 -1.01 -0.34 14.96
C ASP A 42 -2.26 0.48 15.33
N ILE A 43 -2.35 1.72 14.80
CA ILE A 43 -3.48 2.62 15.04
C ILE A 43 -4.79 2.01 14.53
N VAL A 44 -4.77 1.41 13.34
CA VAL A 44 -5.94 0.77 12.73
C VAL A 44 -6.38 -0.44 13.55
N ALA A 45 -5.45 -1.28 14.00
CA ALA A 45 -5.76 -2.44 14.83
C ALA A 45 -6.35 -2.04 16.20
N ASP A 46 -5.78 -1.01 16.84
CA ASP A 46 -6.32 -0.47 18.10
C ASP A 46 -7.72 0.12 17.91
N PHE A 47 -7.93 0.87 16.82
CA PHE A 47 -9.24 1.42 16.48
C PHE A 47 -10.27 0.31 16.25
N ALA A 48 -9.91 -0.74 15.50
CA ALA A 48 -10.76 -1.89 15.24
C ALA A 48 -11.14 -2.60 16.55
N LEU A 49 -10.18 -2.85 17.46
CA LEU A 49 -10.43 -3.49 18.74
C LEU A 49 -11.35 -2.65 19.64
N ASN A 50 -11.17 -1.33 19.63
CA ASN A 50 -12.09 -0.42 20.34
C ASN A 50 -13.49 -0.46 19.71
N GLY A 51 -13.61 -0.56 18.40
CA GLY A 51 -14.88 -0.76 17.70
C GLY A 51 -15.58 -2.06 18.11
N VAL A 52 -14.84 -3.17 18.22
CA VAL A 52 -15.38 -4.45 18.71
C VAL A 52 -16.00 -4.30 20.08
N ARG A 53 -15.34 -3.56 20.99
CA ARG A 53 -15.85 -3.32 22.35
C ARG A 53 -17.05 -2.38 22.36
N ALA A 54 -16.95 -1.23 21.70
CA ALA A 54 -17.94 -0.18 21.74
C ALA A 54 -19.26 -0.56 21.06
N MET A 55 -19.16 -1.36 19.98
CA MET A 55 -20.31 -1.83 19.20
C MET A 55 -20.77 -3.23 19.63
N GLU A 56 -20.13 -3.83 20.63
CA GLU A 56 -20.42 -5.18 21.14
C GLU A 56 -20.40 -6.26 20.02
N LEU A 57 -19.55 -6.08 19.00
CA LEU A 57 -19.47 -7.02 17.87
C LEU A 57 -19.15 -8.44 18.36
N GLY A 58 -19.92 -9.42 17.89
CA GLY A 58 -19.80 -10.83 18.27
C GLY A 58 -20.32 -11.16 19.68
N ALA A 59 -20.96 -10.22 20.38
CA ALA A 59 -21.57 -10.50 21.68
C ALA A 59 -23.01 -11.03 21.60
N GLY A 60 -23.69 -10.79 20.48
CA GLY A 60 -25.07 -11.18 20.26
C GLY A 60 -25.26 -12.58 19.66
N THR A 61 -26.47 -12.84 19.19
CA THR A 61 -26.85 -14.11 18.53
C THR A 61 -26.73 -14.04 17.01
N ARG A 62 -26.54 -12.84 16.45
CA ARG A 62 -26.33 -12.64 15.02
C ARG A 62 -24.85 -12.64 14.70
N THR A 63 -24.53 -13.01 13.46
CA THR A 63 -23.17 -12.89 12.94
C THR A 63 -22.90 -11.43 12.60
N ASP A 64 -21.83 -10.87 13.12
CA ASP A 64 -21.31 -9.58 12.76
C ASP A 64 -20.11 -9.75 11.82
N LEU A 65 -19.84 -8.76 10.98
CA LEU A 65 -18.69 -8.71 10.07
C LEU A 65 -17.84 -7.48 10.42
N LEU A 66 -16.57 -7.71 10.66
CA LEU A 66 -15.56 -6.66 10.79
C LEU A 66 -14.53 -6.82 9.68
N THR A 67 -14.30 -5.77 8.92
CA THR A 67 -13.23 -5.71 7.93
C THR A 67 -12.18 -4.70 8.37
N ILE A 68 -10.91 -5.09 8.29
CA ILE A 68 -9.77 -4.26 8.68
C ILE A 68 -8.82 -4.20 7.49
N SER A 69 -8.42 -3.00 7.07
CA SER A 69 -7.41 -2.80 6.02
C SER A 69 -6.11 -2.32 6.65
N LEU A 70 -5.06 -3.13 6.56
CA LEU A 70 -3.70 -2.82 6.99
C LEU A 70 -2.92 -2.32 5.77
N SER A 71 -3.10 -1.03 5.44
CA SER A 71 -2.69 -0.46 4.15
C SER A 71 -1.23 -0.01 4.10
N ALA A 72 -0.49 -0.03 5.20
CA ALA A 72 0.92 0.35 5.21
C ALA A 72 1.76 -0.53 4.27
N THR A 73 1.45 -1.82 4.19
CA THR A 73 2.16 -2.77 3.34
C THR A 73 2.09 -2.37 1.86
N ASP A 74 0.92 -1.93 1.40
CA ASP A 74 0.74 -1.45 0.02
C ASP A 74 1.56 -0.19 -0.24
N VAL A 75 1.43 0.82 0.63
CA VAL A 75 2.15 2.11 0.47
C VAL A 75 3.66 1.91 0.49
N ILE A 76 4.17 1.10 1.41
CA ILE A 76 5.61 0.79 1.53
C ILE A 76 6.08 0.01 0.29
N GLY A 77 5.32 -0.99 -0.13
CA GLY A 77 5.62 -1.77 -1.33
C GLY A 77 5.69 -0.92 -2.59
N HIS A 78 4.77 0.03 -2.75
CA HIS A 78 4.79 0.98 -3.87
C HIS A 78 5.97 1.94 -3.85
N GLN A 79 6.44 2.35 -2.67
CA GLN A 79 7.54 3.31 -2.53
C GLN A 79 8.91 2.65 -2.65
N PHE A 80 9.09 1.51 -2.00
CA PHE A 80 10.40 0.88 -1.82
C PHE A 80 10.55 -0.43 -2.60
N GLY A 81 9.44 -1.01 -3.05
CA GLY A 81 9.45 -2.31 -3.71
C GLY A 81 9.45 -3.49 -2.74
N PRO A 82 9.15 -4.70 -3.23
CA PRO A 82 8.99 -5.89 -2.39
C PRO A 82 10.30 -6.46 -1.85
N ASP A 83 11.43 -6.08 -2.42
CA ASP A 83 12.76 -6.58 -2.04
C ASP A 83 13.51 -5.61 -1.12
N SER A 84 12.86 -4.57 -0.60
CA SER A 84 13.45 -3.54 0.26
C SER A 84 13.49 -3.94 1.74
N ARG A 85 14.33 -3.27 2.52
CA ARG A 85 14.35 -3.40 3.98
C ARG A 85 13.05 -2.96 4.62
N GLU A 86 12.45 -1.91 4.07
CA GLU A 86 11.18 -1.36 4.51
C GLU A 86 10.06 -2.39 4.38
N SER A 87 9.99 -3.08 3.25
CA SER A 87 9.01 -4.15 3.04
C SER A 87 9.27 -5.35 3.96
N HIS A 88 10.53 -5.71 4.20
CA HIS A 88 10.87 -6.76 5.15
C HIS A 88 10.46 -6.38 6.59
N ASP A 89 10.83 -5.17 7.05
CA ASP A 89 10.43 -4.67 8.38
C ASP A 89 8.91 -4.61 8.53
N GLN A 90 8.22 -4.15 7.47
CA GLN A 90 6.77 -4.06 7.44
C GLN A 90 6.11 -5.44 7.63
N VAL A 91 6.53 -6.46 6.92
CA VAL A 91 5.98 -7.82 7.06
C VAL A 91 6.14 -8.34 8.48
N LEU A 92 7.34 -8.15 9.09
CA LEU A 92 7.58 -8.55 10.47
C LEU A 92 6.71 -7.79 11.48
N ARG A 93 6.37 -6.53 11.18
CA ARG A 93 5.51 -5.72 12.05
C ARG A 93 4.04 -6.07 11.89
N VAL A 94 3.57 -6.27 10.66
CA VAL A 94 2.19 -6.73 10.41
C VAL A 94 1.91 -8.05 11.12
N ASP A 95 2.84 -9.00 11.08
CA ASP A 95 2.72 -10.27 11.82
C ASP A 95 2.47 -10.03 13.32
N ARG A 96 3.25 -9.12 13.93
CA ARG A 96 3.08 -8.76 15.34
C ARG A 96 1.77 -8.03 15.62
N VAL A 97 1.39 -7.09 14.77
CA VAL A 97 0.13 -6.32 14.91
C VAL A 97 -1.07 -7.26 14.83
N VAL A 98 -1.08 -8.15 13.83
CA VAL A 98 -2.14 -9.16 13.68
C VAL A 98 -2.18 -10.10 14.89
N GLY A 99 -1.03 -10.60 15.33
CA GLY A 99 -0.94 -11.46 16.52
C GLY A 99 -1.49 -10.79 17.77
N ALA A 100 -1.06 -9.55 18.06
CA ALA A 100 -1.53 -8.79 19.22
C ALA A 100 -3.02 -8.45 19.14
N PHE A 101 -3.53 -8.14 17.94
CA PHE A 101 -4.96 -7.93 17.72
C PHE A 101 -5.77 -9.20 18.02
N LEU A 102 -5.33 -10.36 17.51
CA LEU A 102 -6.01 -11.64 17.72
C LEU A 102 -5.99 -12.05 19.18
N ASP A 103 -4.86 -11.91 19.87
CA ASP A 103 -4.76 -12.18 21.31
C ASP A 103 -5.74 -11.31 22.11
N SER A 104 -5.82 -10.02 21.76
CA SER A 104 -6.74 -9.07 22.39
C SER A 104 -8.21 -9.38 22.07
N LEU A 105 -8.50 -9.79 20.85
CA LEU A 105 -9.85 -10.19 20.42
C LEU A 105 -10.31 -11.44 21.18
N TYR A 106 -9.45 -12.47 21.28
CA TYR A 106 -9.78 -13.72 21.95
C TYR A 106 -9.85 -13.58 23.47
N ALA A 107 -9.25 -12.53 24.04
CA ALA A 107 -9.43 -12.19 25.44
C ALA A 107 -10.86 -11.67 25.76
N ILE A 108 -11.58 -11.17 24.76
CA ILE A 108 -12.92 -10.55 24.91
C ILE A 108 -14.02 -11.28 24.14
N ARG A 109 -13.66 -12.24 23.30
CA ARG A 109 -14.62 -13.06 22.52
C ARG A 109 -14.17 -14.52 22.52
N ASP A 110 -15.14 -15.41 22.53
CA ASP A 110 -14.89 -16.84 22.42
C ASP A 110 -14.32 -17.17 21.03
N SER A 111 -13.08 -17.64 21.00
CA SER A 111 -12.37 -17.93 19.76
C SER A 111 -13.05 -18.99 18.90
N SER A 112 -13.84 -19.89 19.49
CA SER A 112 -14.61 -20.90 18.77
C SER A 112 -15.75 -20.29 17.90
N LYS A 113 -16.11 -19.04 18.18
CA LYS A 113 -17.16 -18.27 17.46
C LYS A 113 -16.61 -17.23 16.50
N VAL A 114 -15.29 -17.15 16.36
CA VAL A 114 -14.63 -16.19 15.48
C VAL A 114 -14.03 -16.89 14.28
N THR A 115 -14.37 -16.44 13.10
CA THR A 115 -13.72 -16.86 11.85
C THR A 115 -12.84 -15.73 11.34
N ILE A 116 -11.58 -16.02 11.10
CA ILE A 116 -10.61 -15.08 10.55
C ILE A 116 -10.36 -15.42 9.09
N VAL A 117 -10.40 -14.40 8.25
CA VAL A 117 -10.01 -14.49 6.83
C VAL A 117 -8.94 -13.42 6.59
N LEU A 118 -7.77 -13.83 6.12
CA LEU A 118 -6.69 -12.94 5.68
C LEU A 118 -6.58 -13.02 4.16
N THR A 119 -6.57 -11.88 3.51
CA THR A 119 -6.43 -11.77 2.06
C THR A 119 -5.71 -10.49 1.68
N ALA A 120 -5.34 -10.36 0.42
CA ALA A 120 -4.85 -9.13 -0.18
C ALA A 120 -5.64 -8.85 -1.46
N ASP A 121 -5.68 -7.60 -1.89
CA ASP A 121 -6.27 -7.15 -3.15
C ASP A 121 -5.33 -7.41 -4.33
N HIS A 122 -4.00 -7.22 -4.13
CA HIS A 122 -2.96 -7.51 -5.12
C HIS A 122 -1.59 -7.74 -4.45
N ALA A 123 -0.62 -8.09 -5.25
CA ALA A 123 0.80 -8.14 -4.88
C ALA A 123 1.54 -6.92 -5.44
N VAL A 124 2.74 -6.64 -4.93
CA VAL A 124 3.62 -5.58 -5.43
C VAL A 124 4.65 -6.17 -6.38
N GLY A 125 4.75 -5.61 -7.59
CA GLY A 125 5.78 -5.97 -8.56
C GLY A 125 7.15 -5.41 -8.20
N ARG A 126 8.20 -6.11 -8.59
CA ARG A 126 9.57 -5.62 -8.46
C ARG A 126 9.78 -4.33 -9.24
N ILE A 127 10.58 -3.43 -8.71
CA ILE A 127 11.03 -2.24 -9.44
C ILE A 127 11.72 -2.70 -10.73
N PRO A 128 11.25 -2.25 -11.92
CA PRO A 128 11.74 -2.78 -13.20
C PRO A 128 13.25 -2.67 -13.38
N GLU A 129 13.83 -1.57 -12.95
CA GLU A 129 15.27 -1.29 -13.05
C GLU A 129 16.09 -2.27 -12.19
N LEU A 130 15.60 -2.66 -11.03
CA LEU A 130 16.26 -3.62 -10.15
C LEU A 130 16.05 -5.06 -10.67
N ALA A 131 14.88 -5.35 -11.21
CA ALA A 131 14.56 -6.65 -11.75
C ALA A 131 15.29 -6.95 -13.09
N ALA A 132 15.73 -5.93 -13.82
CA ALA A 132 16.32 -6.04 -15.15
C ALA A 132 17.53 -6.98 -15.23
N ALA A 133 18.28 -7.12 -14.13
CA ALA A 133 19.42 -8.01 -14.06
C ALA A 133 19.06 -9.51 -14.00
N THR A 134 17.89 -9.85 -13.45
CA THR A 134 17.51 -11.23 -13.11
C THR A 134 16.27 -11.73 -13.84
N VAL A 135 15.42 -10.85 -14.35
CA VAL A 135 14.15 -11.20 -15.02
C VAL A 135 14.27 -11.11 -16.54
N LYS A 136 13.73 -12.12 -17.23
CA LYS A 136 13.67 -12.15 -18.70
C LYS A 136 12.24 -12.45 -19.16
N PRO A 137 11.70 -11.75 -20.19
CA PRO A 137 12.33 -10.61 -20.89
C PRO A 137 12.64 -9.46 -19.94
N THR A 138 13.63 -8.64 -20.24
CA THR A 138 14.06 -7.52 -19.40
C THR A 138 12.89 -6.55 -19.18
N PRO A 139 12.43 -6.31 -17.95
CA PRO A 139 11.35 -5.40 -17.67
C PRO A 139 11.76 -3.96 -17.97
N LEU A 140 10.82 -3.17 -18.45
CA LEU A 140 11.01 -1.76 -18.77
C LEU A 140 9.94 -0.94 -18.04
N ARG A 141 10.34 0.22 -17.54
CA ARG A 141 9.38 1.23 -17.08
C ARG A 141 8.88 2.00 -18.30
N VAL A 142 7.57 1.94 -18.53
CA VAL A 142 6.91 2.72 -19.58
C VAL A 142 6.17 3.87 -18.91
N THR A 143 6.47 5.09 -19.33
CA THR A 143 5.72 6.29 -18.93
C THR A 143 4.86 6.73 -20.10
N LEU A 144 3.61 7.09 -19.84
CA LEU A 144 2.68 7.57 -20.86
C LEU A 144 2.86 9.06 -21.16
N ASP A 145 3.38 9.83 -20.22
CA ASP A 145 3.48 11.29 -20.32
C ASP A 145 4.15 11.79 -21.62
N PRO A 146 5.26 11.21 -22.07
CA PRO A 146 5.87 11.63 -23.35
C PRO A 146 5.02 11.30 -24.57
N LEU A 147 4.07 10.36 -24.46
CA LEU A 147 3.18 9.94 -25.57
C LEU A 147 1.90 10.77 -25.63
N LEU A 148 1.49 11.40 -24.53
CA LEU A 148 0.23 12.14 -24.44
C LEU A 148 0.09 13.25 -25.50
N PRO A 149 1.12 14.05 -25.82
CA PRO A 149 1.01 15.06 -26.87
C PRO A 149 0.71 14.46 -28.26
N ALA A 150 1.35 13.34 -28.61
CA ALA A 150 1.12 12.67 -29.89
C ALA A 150 -0.28 12.04 -29.95
N ILE A 151 -0.73 11.41 -28.87
CA ILE A 151 -2.08 10.86 -28.76
C ILE A 151 -3.12 11.97 -28.91
N ARG A 152 -2.97 13.10 -28.20
CA ARG A 152 -3.86 14.26 -28.32
C ARG A 152 -3.87 14.84 -29.74
N ALA A 153 -2.72 14.90 -30.42
CA ALA A 153 -2.64 15.36 -31.80
C ALA A 153 -3.42 14.44 -32.73
N THR A 154 -3.29 13.12 -32.57
CA THR A 154 -4.02 12.12 -33.36
C THR A 154 -5.53 12.22 -33.13
N LEU A 155 -5.97 12.38 -31.92
CA LEU A 155 -7.38 12.54 -31.55
C LEU A 155 -7.98 13.82 -32.18
N ARG A 156 -7.26 14.95 -32.13
CA ARG A 156 -7.68 16.21 -32.78
C ARG A 156 -7.81 16.03 -34.30
N ALA A 157 -6.85 15.37 -34.93
CA ALA A 157 -6.90 15.11 -36.36
C ALA A 157 -8.11 14.23 -36.76
N ALA A 158 -8.56 13.38 -35.85
CA ALA A 158 -9.76 12.56 -36.01
C ALA A 158 -11.07 13.27 -35.61
N GLY A 159 -11.01 14.57 -35.24
CA GLY A 159 -12.19 15.35 -34.85
C GLY A 159 -12.70 15.05 -33.44
N VAL A 160 -11.89 14.36 -32.61
CA VAL A 160 -12.25 14.05 -31.21
C VAL A 160 -11.82 15.19 -30.30
N ASP A 161 -12.72 15.63 -29.40
CA ASP A 161 -12.37 16.60 -28.37
C ASP A 161 -11.34 16.01 -27.41
N THR A 162 -10.18 16.63 -27.34
CA THR A 162 -9.09 16.17 -26.47
C THR A 162 -9.30 16.52 -24.99
N ASN A 163 -10.32 17.33 -24.64
CA ASN A 163 -10.71 17.56 -23.26
C ASN A 163 -11.43 16.33 -22.67
N ALA A 164 -12.06 15.52 -23.52
CA ALA A 164 -12.62 14.23 -23.13
C ALA A 164 -11.57 13.15 -22.83
N PHE A 165 -10.28 13.47 -23.00
CA PHE A 165 -9.17 12.55 -22.77
C PHE A 165 -8.51 12.85 -21.42
N VAL A 166 -8.75 12.00 -20.45
CA VAL A 166 -8.12 12.06 -19.13
C VAL A 166 -7.16 10.89 -18.99
N SER A 167 -5.91 11.20 -18.64
CA SER A 167 -4.91 10.20 -18.26
C SER A 167 -4.74 10.26 -16.75
N GLU A 168 -5.01 9.17 -16.07
CA GLU A 168 -4.82 9.04 -14.63
C GLU A 168 -4.00 7.78 -14.38
N GLN A 169 -2.81 7.96 -13.81
CA GLN A 169 -1.81 6.90 -13.62
C GLN A 169 -1.51 6.17 -14.94
N ASN A 170 -1.91 4.90 -15.07
CA ASN A 170 -1.71 4.07 -16.25
C ASN A 170 -3.01 3.80 -17.02
N ILE A 171 -4.05 4.55 -16.72
CA ILE A 171 -5.38 4.40 -17.33
C ILE A 171 -5.67 5.62 -18.21
N VAL A 172 -6.17 5.34 -19.39
CA VAL A 172 -6.70 6.35 -20.31
C VAL A 172 -8.21 6.24 -20.27
N LEU A 173 -8.85 7.30 -19.84
CA LEU A 173 -10.31 7.42 -19.81
C LEU A 173 -10.77 8.36 -20.92
N LEU A 174 -11.85 7.98 -21.59
CA LEU A 174 -12.57 8.84 -22.53
C LEU A 174 -13.88 9.26 -21.86
N ASP A 175 -14.05 10.54 -21.62
CA ASP A 175 -15.34 11.10 -21.24
C ASP A 175 -16.28 11.02 -22.44
N ARG A 176 -17.44 10.40 -22.25
CA ARG A 176 -18.46 10.21 -23.29
C ARG A 176 -19.67 11.12 -23.10
N SER A 177 -19.57 12.10 -22.19
CA SER A 177 -20.65 13.05 -21.96
C SER A 177 -20.89 14.01 -23.12
#